data_2c002dd154de045d9d80553f3d9ce776
#
_entry.id   2c002dd154de045d9d80553f3d9ce776
#
_cell.length_a   1.000
_cell.length_b   1.000
_cell.length_c   1.000
_cell.angle_alpha   90.00
_cell.angle_beta   90.00
_cell.angle_gamma   90.00
#
_symmetry.space_group_name_H-M   'P 1'
#
loop_
_entity.id
_entity.type
_entity.pdbx_description
1 polymer ?
#
loop_
_entity_poly.entity_id
_entity_poly.type
_entity_poly.pdbx_seq_one_letter_code
_entity_poly.pdbx_strand_id
1 'polypeptide(L)'
;MNSLRVEKSYKLVGTELSIEYSPYESGLHRFVHPNKGNFIGLEALNKWREKGFDNKLVTLEVHNTTDADVLGNNPIYKDNKVVGRATGGEYGFRLDKSIALAMVKPDLANVGEKLQVDILGKIHDATILDESPYDAENKLLRA
;
A
#
# COMPACT_ATOMS: atom_id res chain seq x y z
N MET A 1 6.51 13.93 9.63
CA MET A 1 5.28 13.14 9.96
C MET A 1 5.01 12.06 8.92
N ASN A 2 5.16 12.33 7.62
CA ASN A 2 4.88 11.36 6.55
C ASN A 2 5.83 10.15 6.61
N SER A 3 7.12 10.35 6.82
CA SER A 3 8.12 9.28 7.03
C SER A 3 7.66 8.25 8.10
N LEU A 4 7.25 8.74 9.28
CA LEU A 4 6.75 7.87 10.36
C LEU A 4 5.49 7.09 9.97
N ARG A 5 4.63 7.67 9.13
CA ARG A 5 3.40 7.05 8.64
C ARG A 5 3.72 5.88 7.70
N VAL A 6 4.59 6.11 6.71
CA VAL A 6 4.90 5.07 5.71
C VAL A 6 5.66 3.90 6.31
N GLU A 7 6.55 4.14 7.29
CA GLU A 7 7.23 3.07 8.05
C GLU A 7 6.25 2.14 8.78
N LYS A 8 5.08 2.67 9.17
CA LYS A 8 4.00 1.92 9.82
C LYS A 8 2.92 1.46 8.85
N SER A 9 3.03 1.76 7.56
CA SER A 9 2.02 1.53 6.54
C SER A 9 0.65 2.14 6.90
N TYR A 10 0.64 3.24 7.65
CA TYR A 10 -0.60 3.92 8.04
C TYR A 10 -1.20 4.66 6.84
N LYS A 11 -2.47 4.41 6.63
CA LYS A 11 -3.26 4.94 5.51
C LYS A 11 -3.67 6.38 5.76
N LEU A 12 -3.74 7.18 4.71
CA LEU A 12 -4.18 8.57 4.75
C LEU A 12 -5.51 8.72 4.02
N VAL A 13 -6.41 9.52 4.61
CA VAL A 13 -7.68 9.86 3.96
C VAL A 13 -7.40 10.75 2.73
N GLY A 14 -8.04 10.41 1.61
CA GLY A 14 -7.84 11.09 0.33
C GLY A 14 -6.80 10.43 -0.58
N THR A 15 -6.02 9.47 -0.05
CA THR A 15 -5.05 8.67 -0.82
C THR A 15 -5.39 7.19 -0.74
N GLU A 16 -4.88 6.46 0.24
CA GLU A 16 -5.19 5.03 0.42
C GLU A 16 -6.64 4.80 0.88
N LEU A 17 -7.21 5.75 1.62
CA LEU A 17 -8.60 5.74 2.07
C LEU A 17 -9.40 6.74 1.26
N SER A 18 -9.91 6.32 0.13
CA SER A 18 -10.73 7.12 -0.80
C SER A 18 -11.98 6.33 -1.20
N ILE A 19 -12.90 6.99 -1.91
CA ILE A 19 -14.09 6.35 -2.46
C ILE A 19 -13.79 5.40 -3.62
N GLU A 20 -12.56 5.40 -4.13
CA GLU A 20 -12.13 4.52 -5.23
C GLU A 20 -11.86 3.09 -4.78
N TYR A 21 -11.57 2.89 -3.49
CA TYR A 21 -11.13 1.60 -2.94
C TYR A 21 -12.08 1.12 -1.85
N SER A 22 -12.35 -0.19 -1.87
CA SER A 22 -13.04 -0.83 -0.76
C SER A 22 -12.13 -0.92 0.48
N PRO A 23 -12.70 -1.09 1.68
CA PRO A 23 -11.92 -1.36 2.89
C PRO A 23 -11.03 -2.60 2.76
N TYR A 24 -11.42 -3.56 1.92
CA TYR A 24 -10.63 -4.78 1.68
C TYR A 24 -9.38 -4.48 0.86
N GLU A 25 -9.51 -3.67 -0.20
CA GLU A 25 -8.39 -3.25 -1.04
C GLU A 25 -7.39 -2.38 -0.26
N SER A 26 -7.90 -1.51 0.62
CA SER A 26 -7.08 -0.64 1.49
C SER A 26 -6.50 -1.34 2.72
N GLY A 27 -6.63 -2.66 2.85
CA GLY A 27 -6.07 -3.42 3.98
C GLY A 27 -6.78 -3.18 5.31
N LEU A 28 -8.04 -2.72 5.29
CA LEU A 28 -8.86 -2.49 6.49
C LEU A 28 -9.80 -3.65 6.81
N HIS A 29 -9.59 -4.83 6.21
CA HIS A 29 -10.45 -6.00 6.38
C HIS A 29 -10.67 -6.38 7.86
N ARG A 30 -9.67 -6.19 8.72
CA ARG A 30 -9.76 -6.48 10.18
C ARG A 30 -10.80 -5.63 10.91
N PHE A 31 -11.21 -4.50 10.34
CA PHE A 31 -12.24 -3.62 10.91
C PHE A 31 -13.63 -3.86 10.31
N VAL A 32 -13.74 -4.74 9.32
CA VAL A 32 -15.00 -5.06 8.66
C VAL A 32 -15.54 -6.37 9.26
N HIS A 33 -16.67 -6.28 9.96
CA HIS A 33 -17.32 -7.41 10.61
C HIS A 33 -18.70 -7.68 9.99
N PRO A 34 -18.78 -8.44 8.87
CA PRO A 34 -20.04 -8.67 8.15
C PRO A 34 -21.10 -9.36 9.01
N ASN A 35 -20.68 -10.17 9.98
CA ASN A 35 -21.56 -10.98 10.84
C ASN A 35 -22.10 -10.24 12.07
N LYS A 36 -21.80 -8.95 12.25
CA LYS A 36 -22.27 -8.19 13.42
C LYS A 36 -23.76 -7.80 13.37
N GLY A 37 -24.48 -8.19 12.32
CA GLY A 37 -25.85 -7.78 12.03
C GLY A 37 -25.92 -6.82 10.84
N ASN A 38 -27.13 -6.36 10.54
CA ASN A 38 -27.36 -5.48 9.37
C ASN A 38 -26.81 -4.06 9.66
N PHE A 39 -26.14 -3.46 8.66
CA PHE A 39 -25.64 -2.09 8.69
C PHE A 39 -25.64 -1.50 7.27
N ILE A 40 -25.64 -0.16 7.19
CA ILE A 40 -25.57 0.56 5.90
C ILE A 40 -24.26 0.17 5.19
N GLY A 41 -24.37 -0.32 3.95
CA GLY A 41 -23.23 -0.72 3.12
C GLY A 41 -22.87 -2.21 3.18
N LEU A 42 -23.51 -3.04 4.03
CA LEU A 42 -23.23 -4.48 4.09
C LEU A 42 -23.44 -5.17 2.74
N GLU A 43 -24.57 -4.87 2.07
CA GLU A 43 -24.87 -5.44 0.76
C GLU A 43 -23.83 -5.05 -0.30
N ALA A 44 -23.40 -3.79 -0.31
CA ALA A 44 -22.38 -3.30 -1.22
C ALA A 44 -21.03 -3.98 -0.97
N LEU A 45 -20.63 -4.17 0.30
CA LEU A 45 -19.40 -4.88 0.66
C LEU A 45 -19.44 -6.35 0.24
N ASN A 46 -20.59 -7.02 0.38
CA ASN A 46 -20.76 -8.41 -0.06
C ASN A 46 -20.65 -8.53 -1.58
N LYS A 47 -21.34 -7.65 -2.33
CA LYS A 47 -21.22 -7.60 -3.80
C LYS A 47 -19.78 -7.37 -4.24
N TRP A 48 -19.02 -6.52 -3.55
CA TRP A 48 -17.62 -6.27 -3.86
C TRP A 48 -16.76 -7.51 -3.64
N ARG A 49 -16.99 -8.22 -2.53
CA ARG A 49 -16.30 -9.50 -2.26
C ARG A 49 -16.58 -10.57 -3.30
N GLU A 50 -17.82 -10.66 -3.77
CA GLU A 50 -18.24 -11.63 -4.80
C GLU A 50 -17.63 -11.32 -6.16
N LYS A 51 -17.56 -10.05 -6.53
CA LYS A 51 -16.92 -9.59 -7.78
C LYS A 51 -15.40 -9.83 -7.77
N GLY A 52 -14.78 -9.82 -6.62
CA GLY A 52 -13.32 -9.73 -6.46
C GLY A 52 -12.81 -8.29 -6.44
N PHE A 53 -11.52 -8.14 -6.20
CA PHE A 53 -10.87 -6.83 -6.05
C PHE A 53 -9.96 -6.55 -7.24
N ASP A 54 -9.94 -5.31 -7.69
CA ASP A 54 -9.08 -4.86 -8.78
C ASP A 54 -7.71 -4.41 -8.28
N ASN A 55 -7.62 -4.06 -6.97
CA ASN A 55 -6.42 -3.54 -6.35
C ASN A 55 -6.18 -4.14 -4.96
N LYS A 56 -4.95 -4.08 -4.51
CA LYS A 56 -4.55 -4.37 -3.13
C LYS A 56 -3.45 -3.41 -2.70
N LEU A 57 -3.60 -2.81 -1.53
CA LEU A 57 -2.58 -1.96 -0.93
C LEU A 57 -1.38 -2.80 -0.51
N VAL A 58 -0.20 -2.33 -0.90
CA VAL A 58 1.09 -2.92 -0.52
C VAL A 58 2.05 -1.84 -0.04
N THR A 59 3.05 -2.27 0.73
CA THR A 59 4.20 -1.47 1.12
C THR A 59 5.40 -1.91 0.30
N LEU A 60 6.11 -0.96 -0.28
CA LEU A 60 7.28 -1.19 -1.13
C LEU A 60 8.54 -0.63 -0.48
N GLU A 61 9.63 -1.38 -0.53
CA GLU A 61 10.98 -0.83 -0.47
C GLU A 61 11.40 -0.47 -1.89
N VAL A 62 11.83 0.77 -2.11
CA VAL A 62 12.31 1.25 -3.40
C VAL A 62 13.83 1.38 -3.36
N HIS A 63 14.50 0.74 -4.32
CA HIS A 63 15.94 0.61 -4.30
C HIS A 63 16.65 1.71 -5.09
N ASN A 64 17.83 2.10 -4.63
CA ASN A 64 18.72 3.03 -5.32
C ASN A 64 18.10 4.41 -5.62
N THR A 65 17.23 4.88 -4.73
CA THR A 65 16.75 6.26 -4.75
C THR A 65 17.78 7.16 -4.10
N THR A 66 18.11 8.29 -4.71
CA THR A 66 19.15 9.20 -4.22
C THR A 66 18.65 10.63 -4.00
N ASP A 67 17.72 11.07 -4.80
CA ASP A 67 17.37 12.48 -4.97
C ASP A 67 15.87 12.78 -5.01
N ALA A 68 15.03 11.75 -5.07
CA ALA A 68 13.58 11.91 -5.06
C ALA A 68 12.87 10.70 -4.43
N ASP A 69 11.83 10.98 -3.66
CA ASP A 69 10.90 9.98 -3.15
C ASP A 69 9.77 9.70 -4.15
N VAL A 70 9.10 8.58 -3.95
CA VAL A 70 7.92 8.21 -4.73
C VAL A 70 6.77 9.17 -4.45
N LEU A 71 6.20 9.72 -5.50
CA LEU A 71 5.02 10.57 -5.42
C LEU A 71 3.74 9.78 -5.69
N GLY A 72 2.62 10.31 -5.23
CA GLY A 72 1.30 9.79 -5.61
C GLY A 72 1.14 9.76 -7.12
N ASN A 73 0.52 8.68 -7.63
CA ASN A 73 0.31 8.38 -9.05
C ASN A 73 1.57 8.01 -9.85
N ASN A 74 2.74 7.86 -9.24
CA ASN A 74 3.85 7.23 -9.95
C ASN A 74 3.45 5.81 -10.37
N PRO A 75 3.63 5.43 -11.67
CA PRO A 75 3.22 4.11 -12.14
C PRO A 75 4.12 3.01 -11.61
N ILE A 76 3.48 1.89 -11.28
CA ILE A 76 4.16 0.65 -10.88
C ILE A 76 4.14 -0.32 -12.05
N TYR A 77 5.28 -0.90 -12.34
CA TYR A 77 5.47 -1.82 -13.46
C TYR A 77 5.83 -3.24 -13.01
N LYS A 78 5.43 -4.21 -13.81
CA LYS A 78 5.92 -5.57 -13.85
C LYS A 78 6.05 -5.99 -15.31
N ASP A 79 7.22 -6.48 -15.73
CA ASP A 79 7.49 -6.91 -17.10
C ASP A 79 7.08 -5.86 -18.15
N ASN A 80 7.46 -4.60 -17.94
CA ASN A 80 7.15 -3.42 -18.77
C ASN A 80 5.64 -3.11 -18.92
N LYS A 81 4.79 -3.67 -18.06
CA LYS A 81 3.35 -3.37 -18.01
C LYS A 81 2.99 -2.63 -16.73
N VAL A 82 2.15 -1.62 -16.84
CA VAL A 82 1.59 -0.94 -15.67
C VAL A 82 0.68 -1.93 -14.93
N VAL A 83 1.00 -2.17 -13.66
CA VAL A 83 0.27 -3.10 -12.79
C VAL A 83 -0.32 -2.43 -11.55
N GLY A 84 -0.06 -1.14 -11.39
CA GLY A 84 -0.55 -0.37 -10.26
C GLY A 84 -0.07 1.07 -10.28
N ARG A 85 -0.34 1.76 -9.19
CA ARG A 85 0.12 3.14 -8.95
C ARG A 85 0.53 3.32 -7.49
N ALA A 86 1.55 4.12 -7.25
CA ALA A 86 1.90 4.56 -5.92
C ALA A 86 0.83 5.53 -5.37
N THR A 87 0.61 5.52 -4.07
CA THR A 87 -0.22 6.51 -3.36
C THR A 87 0.66 7.57 -2.69
N GLY A 88 1.92 7.27 -2.47
CA GLY A 88 2.94 8.17 -1.96
C GLY A 88 4.12 7.39 -1.40
N GLY A 89 5.19 8.10 -1.12
CA GLY A 89 6.39 7.52 -0.50
C GLY A 89 7.16 8.54 0.29
N GLU A 90 8.14 8.07 1.03
CA GLU A 90 9.03 8.88 1.84
C GLU A 90 10.22 8.03 2.29
N TYR A 91 11.34 8.66 2.61
CA TYR A 91 12.45 7.97 3.25
C TYR A 91 12.11 7.61 4.69
N GLY A 92 12.22 6.32 5.02
CA GLY A 92 12.02 5.78 6.36
C GLY A 92 13.32 5.78 7.16
N PHE A 93 13.51 6.80 7.99
CA PHE A 93 14.76 7.02 8.73
C PHE A 93 15.08 5.93 9.75
N ARG A 94 14.08 5.21 10.28
CA ARG A 94 14.30 4.10 11.22
C ARG A 94 14.64 2.81 10.51
N LEU A 95 14.17 2.67 9.28
CA LEU A 95 14.42 1.50 8.45
C LEU A 95 15.63 1.68 7.55
N ASP A 96 16.11 2.92 7.40
CA ASP A 96 17.18 3.32 6.47
C ASP A 96 16.85 2.89 5.01
N LYS A 97 15.60 3.17 4.59
CA LYS A 97 15.05 2.72 3.30
C LYS A 97 14.08 3.75 2.72
N SER A 98 14.05 3.86 1.40
CA SER A 98 12.95 4.53 0.72
C SER A 98 11.74 3.60 0.69
N ILE A 99 10.61 4.07 1.26
CA ILE A 99 9.38 3.31 1.42
C ILE A 99 8.26 3.99 0.63
N ALA A 100 7.47 3.20 -0.07
CA ALA A 100 6.27 3.68 -0.75
C ALA A 100 5.05 2.81 -0.41
N LEU A 101 3.87 3.43 -0.44
CA LEU A 101 2.60 2.73 -0.45
C LEU A 101 2.05 2.75 -1.88
N ALA A 102 1.48 1.63 -2.31
CA ALA A 102 0.96 1.49 -3.66
C ALA A 102 -0.27 0.59 -3.72
N MET A 103 -1.16 0.90 -4.66
CA MET A 103 -2.24 0.02 -5.08
C MET A 103 -1.76 -0.77 -6.30
N VAL A 104 -1.72 -2.10 -6.18
CA VAL A 104 -1.29 -3.00 -7.24
C VAL A 104 -2.32 -4.10 -7.49
N LYS A 105 -2.20 -4.80 -8.61
CA LYS A 105 -3.05 -5.96 -8.91
C LYS A 105 -2.92 -7.02 -7.82
N PRO A 106 -4.03 -7.63 -7.37
CA PRO A 106 -4.02 -8.56 -6.23
C PRO A 106 -3.13 -9.78 -6.39
N ASP A 107 -3.00 -10.30 -7.60
CA ASP A 107 -2.14 -11.45 -7.94
C ASP A 107 -0.65 -11.17 -7.74
N LEU A 108 -0.24 -9.90 -7.82
CA LEU A 108 1.13 -9.45 -7.61
C LEU A 108 1.40 -8.95 -6.18
N ALA A 109 0.40 -8.89 -5.32
CA ALA A 109 0.49 -8.29 -3.98
C ALA A 109 1.04 -9.27 -2.93
N ASN A 110 2.13 -9.98 -3.25
CA ASN A 110 2.78 -10.95 -2.37
C ASN A 110 4.09 -10.37 -1.82
N VAL A 111 4.34 -10.59 -0.54
CA VAL A 111 5.61 -10.17 0.09
C VAL A 111 6.80 -10.79 -0.63
N GLY A 112 7.80 -9.98 -0.92
CA GLY A 112 8.98 -10.38 -1.70
C GLY A 112 8.82 -10.26 -3.21
N GLU A 113 7.63 -9.96 -3.74
CA GLU A 113 7.42 -9.73 -5.17
C GLU A 113 8.27 -8.55 -5.66
N LYS A 114 8.88 -8.69 -6.84
CA LYS A 114 9.72 -7.68 -7.47
C LYS A 114 8.91 -6.89 -8.48
N LEU A 115 8.87 -5.60 -8.28
CA LEU A 115 8.18 -4.61 -9.10
C LEU A 115 9.15 -3.50 -9.48
N GLN A 116 8.68 -2.54 -10.26
CA GLN A 116 9.44 -1.35 -10.60
C GLN A 116 8.54 -0.12 -10.45
N VAL A 117 9.12 1.01 -10.10
CA VAL A 117 8.43 2.30 -10.00
C VAL A 117 9.15 3.35 -10.83
N ASP A 118 8.40 4.15 -11.57
CA ASP A 118 8.93 5.30 -12.29
C ASP A 118 8.92 6.52 -11.37
N ILE A 119 10.08 7.08 -11.11
CA ILE A 119 10.25 8.32 -10.36
C ILE A 119 10.89 9.35 -11.29
N LEU A 120 10.15 10.35 -11.69
CA LEU A 120 10.62 11.44 -12.57
C LEU A 120 11.24 10.93 -13.88
N GLY A 121 10.69 9.85 -14.47
CA GLY A 121 11.18 9.27 -15.73
C GLY A 121 12.34 8.28 -15.56
N LYS A 122 12.71 7.95 -14.33
CA LYS A 122 13.74 6.96 -14.01
C LYS A 122 13.11 5.75 -13.33
N ILE A 123 13.38 4.57 -13.88
CA ILE A 123 12.87 3.30 -13.36
C ILE A 123 13.74 2.83 -12.20
N HIS A 124 13.11 2.57 -11.07
CA HIS A 124 13.72 2.00 -9.86
C HIS A 124 13.12 0.64 -9.57
N ASP A 125 13.95 -0.31 -9.18
CA ASP A 125 13.47 -1.59 -8.68
C ASP A 125 12.83 -1.42 -7.31
N ALA A 126 11.79 -2.21 -7.04
CA ALA A 126 11.07 -2.19 -5.78
C ALA A 126 10.74 -3.61 -5.32
N THR A 127 10.63 -3.80 -4.01
CA THR A 127 10.26 -5.09 -3.40
C THR A 127 9.09 -4.88 -2.46
N ILE A 128 8.08 -5.74 -2.55
CA ILE A 128 6.96 -5.71 -1.60
C ILE A 128 7.43 -6.19 -0.23
N LEU A 129 7.21 -5.38 0.79
CA LEU A 129 7.47 -5.68 2.19
C LEU A 129 6.19 -6.16 2.89
N ASP A 130 6.36 -6.70 4.10
CA ASP A 130 5.26 -6.89 5.03
C ASP A 130 4.59 -5.55 5.37
N GLU A 131 3.30 -5.59 5.66
CA GLU A 131 2.59 -4.42 6.20
C GLU A 131 3.21 -4.02 7.53
N SER A 132 3.38 -2.70 7.75
CA SER A 132 4.07 -2.14 8.91
C SER A 132 5.50 -2.68 9.07
N PRO A 133 6.42 -2.35 8.17
CA PRO A 133 7.79 -2.86 8.23
C PRO A 133 8.56 -2.44 9.50
N TYR A 134 8.09 -1.37 10.19
CA TYR A 134 8.63 -0.95 11.48
C TYR A 134 7.66 -1.28 12.62
N ASP A 135 8.11 -2.05 13.62
CA ASP A 135 7.39 -2.34 14.88
C ASP A 135 5.91 -2.74 14.66
N ALA A 136 5.68 -3.73 13.80
CA ALA A 136 4.35 -4.18 13.37
C ALA A 136 3.39 -4.45 14.55
N GLU A 137 3.91 -4.99 15.65
CA GLU A 137 3.13 -5.33 16.84
C GLU A 137 3.01 -4.18 17.86
N ASN A 138 3.56 -3.00 17.56
CA ASN A 138 3.59 -1.84 18.44
C ASN A 138 4.24 -2.12 19.82
N LYS A 139 5.25 -2.98 19.87
CA LYS A 139 5.97 -3.32 21.11
C LYS A 139 6.70 -2.12 21.68
N LEU A 140 7.39 -1.37 20.82
CA LEU A 140 8.12 -0.15 21.21
C LEU A 140 7.18 0.98 21.65
N LEU A 141 6.00 1.06 21.04
CA LEU A 141 4.99 2.06 21.42
C LEU A 141 4.38 1.80 22.80
N ARG A 142 4.37 0.54 23.23
CA ARG A 142 3.76 0.10 24.51
C ARG A 142 4.76 -0.15 25.62
N ALA A 143 6.05 0.01 25.34
CA ALA A 143 7.14 -0.17 26.29
C ALA A 143 7.22 0.98 27.31
#